data_81cb40b7d68330401b77dd2958f348f0
#
_entry.id   81cb40b7d68330401b77dd2958f348f0
#
_cell.length_a   1.000
_cell.length_b   1.000
_cell.length_c   1.000
_cell.angle_alpha   90.00
_cell.angle_beta   90.00
_cell.angle_gamma   90.00
#
_symmetry.space_group_name_H-M   'P 1'
#
loop_
_entity.id
_entity.type
_entity.pdbx_description
1 polymer ?
#
loop_
_entity_poly.entity_id
_entity_poly.type
_entity_poly.pdbx_seq_one_letter_code
_entity_poly.pdbx_strand_id
1 'polypeptide(L)'
;QLTLRGSFYPSGKGYYAEHSDLNGGELILDIIPLSIVKEDYESGGLAIRSKQNKLINIEHKMRHGSVCYLKNSVNHKIQLIDKKKRFNKNLHIGRFSLISTTPKKINS
;
A
#
# COMPACT_ATOMS: atom_id res chain seq x y z
N GLN A 1 8.34 -12.73 -14.50
CA GLN A 1 7.94 -11.53 -15.22
C GLN A 1 7.65 -10.40 -14.26
N LEU A 2 8.23 -9.24 -14.50
CA LEU A 2 8.11 -8.06 -13.65
C LEU A 2 6.93 -7.20 -14.11
N THR A 3 6.05 -6.85 -13.19
CA THR A 3 4.95 -5.91 -13.44
C THR A 3 5.16 -4.67 -12.60
N LEU A 4 5.03 -3.50 -13.20
CA LEU A 4 5.13 -2.23 -12.51
C LEU A 4 3.89 -1.41 -12.76
N ARG A 5 3.28 -0.87 -11.71
CA ARG A 5 2.11 -0.01 -11.85
C ARG A 5 2.12 1.10 -10.80
N GLY A 6 1.54 2.23 -11.18
CA GLY A 6 1.28 3.31 -10.25
C GLY A 6 -0.10 3.16 -9.64
N SER A 7 -0.26 3.62 -8.42
CA SER A 7 -1.57 3.71 -7.79
C SER A 7 -1.71 5.03 -7.05
N PHE A 8 -2.94 5.54 -7.05
CA PHE A 8 -3.29 6.78 -6.38
C PHE A 8 -4.57 6.59 -5.57
N TYR A 9 -4.50 6.96 -4.31
CA TYR A 9 -5.63 6.93 -3.38
C TYR A 9 -5.91 8.35 -2.93
N PRO A 10 -6.99 8.98 -3.44
CA PRO A 10 -7.26 10.38 -3.14
C PRO A 10 -7.67 10.62 -1.70
N SER A 11 -7.27 11.77 -1.17
CA SER A 11 -7.63 12.23 0.16
C SER A 11 -9.15 12.29 0.32
N GLY A 12 -9.65 11.72 1.40
CA GLY A 12 -11.08 11.70 1.74
C GLY A 12 -11.88 10.60 1.08
N LYS A 13 -11.28 9.81 0.17
CA LYS A 13 -12.02 8.79 -0.57
C LYS A 13 -11.26 7.50 -0.80
N GLY A 14 -9.94 7.56 -0.96
CA GLY A 14 -9.15 6.41 -1.42
C GLY A 14 -8.95 5.36 -0.34
N TYR A 15 -9.28 4.11 -0.65
CA TYR A 15 -9.01 2.97 0.20
C TYR A 15 -8.97 1.70 -0.64
N TYR A 16 -8.48 0.63 -0.05
CA TYR A 16 -8.53 -0.70 -0.66
C TYR A 16 -8.84 -1.72 0.45
N ALA A 17 -9.84 -2.55 0.21
CA ALA A 17 -10.31 -3.52 1.20
C ALA A 17 -9.24 -4.56 1.54
N GLU A 18 -9.30 -5.07 2.75
CA GLU A 18 -8.35 -6.09 3.20
C GLU A 18 -8.43 -7.33 2.33
N HIS A 19 -7.27 -7.81 1.90
CA HIS A 19 -7.17 -8.96 0.99
C HIS A 19 -5.78 -9.58 1.07
N SER A 20 -5.65 -10.74 0.46
CA SER A 20 -4.37 -11.35 0.14
C SER A 20 -4.41 -11.78 -1.32
N ASP A 21 -3.25 -11.90 -1.95
CA ASP A 21 -3.15 -12.17 -3.39
C ASP A 21 -2.49 -13.52 -3.64
N LEU A 22 -3.22 -14.60 -3.39
CA LEU A 22 -2.67 -15.95 -3.51
C LEU A 22 -2.87 -16.61 -4.87
N ASN A 23 -3.65 -15.98 -5.75
CA ASN A 23 -4.06 -16.62 -7.03
C ASN A 23 -2.92 -16.86 -8.00
N GLY A 24 -1.84 -16.11 -7.91
CA GLY A 24 -0.68 -16.23 -8.80
C GLY A 24 0.50 -16.97 -8.20
N GLY A 25 0.29 -17.72 -7.12
CA GLY A 25 1.39 -18.33 -6.39
C GLY A 25 2.04 -17.33 -5.41
N GLU A 26 3.22 -17.67 -4.91
CA GLU A 26 3.93 -16.78 -4.00
C GLU A 26 4.60 -15.64 -4.77
N LEU A 27 4.21 -14.43 -4.43
CA LEU A 27 4.77 -13.21 -4.99
C LEU A 27 5.25 -12.30 -3.86
N ILE A 28 6.21 -11.47 -4.18
CA ILE A 28 6.61 -10.38 -3.30
C ILE A 28 6.14 -9.08 -3.95
N LEU A 29 5.42 -8.30 -3.18
CA LEU A 29 5.01 -6.95 -3.57
C LEU A 29 6.10 -5.99 -3.13
N ASP A 30 6.63 -5.22 -4.07
CA ASP A 30 7.60 -4.17 -3.79
C ASP A 30 6.84 -2.86 -3.87
N ILE A 31 6.66 -2.21 -2.74
CA ILE A 31 5.87 -0.98 -2.65
C ILE A 31 6.82 0.19 -2.44
N ILE A 32 6.84 1.10 -3.39
CA ILE A 32 7.72 2.27 -3.41
C ILE A 32 6.86 3.50 -3.16
N PRO A 33 7.03 4.19 -2.02
CA PRO A 33 6.24 5.39 -1.76
C PRO A 33 6.69 6.55 -2.64
N LEU A 34 5.71 7.22 -3.25
CA LEU A 34 5.93 8.47 -3.98
C LEU A 34 5.38 9.67 -3.21
N SER A 35 4.60 9.40 -2.17
CA SER A 35 4.11 10.40 -1.24
C SER A 35 4.32 9.89 0.19
N ILE A 36 4.36 10.79 1.14
CA ILE A 36 4.73 10.49 2.52
C ILE A 36 3.63 10.98 3.45
N VAL A 37 3.19 10.09 4.34
CA VAL A 37 2.20 10.45 5.37
C VAL A 37 2.76 11.56 6.27
N LYS A 38 1.91 12.50 6.64
CA LYS A 38 2.19 13.73 7.39
C LYS A 38 2.84 14.83 6.56
N GLU A 39 3.31 14.54 5.34
CA GLU A 39 3.84 15.54 4.42
C GLU A 39 2.87 15.81 3.28
N ASP A 40 2.39 14.75 2.62
CA ASP A 40 1.54 14.86 1.44
C ASP A 40 0.07 14.54 1.73
N TYR A 41 -0.20 13.85 2.82
CA TYR A 41 -1.54 13.55 3.34
C TYR A 41 -1.42 13.28 4.85
N GLU A 42 -2.54 13.29 5.57
CA GLU A 42 -2.51 13.27 7.02
C GLU A 42 -2.52 11.87 7.64
N SER A 43 -3.33 10.95 7.09
CA SER A 43 -3.59 9.67 7.74
C SER A 43 -4.03 8.60 6.76
N GLY A 44 -4.09 7.37 7.25
CA GLY A 44 -4.49 6.21 6.45
C GLY A 44 -3.29 5.48 5.89
N GLY A 45 -3.52 4.70 4.84
CA GLY A 45 -2.46 4.02 4.12
C GLY A 45 -2.30 2.56 4.48
N LEU A 46 -1.13 2.02 4.22
CA LEU A 46 -0.88 0.58 4.28
C LEU A 46 -0.98 0.03 5.70
N ALA A 47 -1.83 -0.98 5.86
CA ALA A 47 -1.97 -1.74 7.09
C ALA A 47 -1.90 -3.23 6.78
N ILE A 48 -1.29 -3.98 7.68
CA ILE A 48 -1.13 -5.42 7.55
C ILE A 48 -1.77 -6.13 8.73
N ARG A 49 -2.18 -7.38 8.50
CA ARG A 49 -2.71 -8.25 9.54
C ARG A 49 -1.58 -9.10 10.10
N SER A 50 -1.29 -8.96 11.38
CA SER A 50 -0.23 -9.71 12.04
C SER A 50 -0.65 -11.16 12.32
N LYS A 51 0.32 -11.99 12.72
CA LYS A 51 0.06 -13.37 13.14
C LYS A 51 -0.88 -13.45 14.35
N GLN A 52 -0.90 -12.40 15.18
CA GLN A 52 -1.81 -12.30 16.32
C GLN A 52 -3.18 -11.75 15.92
N ASN A 53 -3.46 -11.67 14.61
CA ASN A 53 -4.73 -11.21 14.06
C ASN A 53 -5.02 -9.73 14.35
N LYS A 54 -3.98 -8.92 14.52
CA LYS A 54 -4.12 -7.48 14.74
C LYS A 54 -3.82 -6.72 13.44
N LEU A 55 -4.63 -5.71 13.16
CA LEU A 55 -4.39 -4.82 12.04
C LEU A 55 -3.40 -3.73 12.46
N ILE A 56 -2.28 -3.66 11.78
CA ILE A 56 -1.20 -2.72 12.12
C ILE A 56 -0.96 -1.81 10.93
N ASN A 57 -1.15 -0.50 11.12
CA ASN A 57 -0.81 0.49 10.10
C ASN A 57 0.70 0.70 10.12
N ILE A 58 1.35 0.50 8.96
CA ILE A 58 2.80 0.65 8.81
C ILE A 58 3.18 1.81 7.90
N GLU A 59 2.22 2.66 7.56
CA GLU A 59 2.44 3.74 6.61
C GLU A 59 3.56 4.70 7.04
N HIS A 60 3.70 4.92 8.36
CA HIS A 60 4.73 5.80 8.89
C HIS A 60 6.17 5.31 8.61
N LYS A 61 6.33 4.04 8.26
CA LYS A 61 7.64 3.49 7.90
C LYS A 61 7.98 3.69 6.43
N MET A 62 7.01 4.14 5.63
CA MET A 62 7.17 4.33 4.20
C MET A 62 7.74 5.73 3.97
N ARG A 63 9.01 5.81 3.59
CA ARG A 63 9.73 7.08 3.39
C ARG A 63 10.32 7.12 1.99
N HIS A 64 10.68 8.32 1.52
CA HIS A 64 11.38 8.46 0.24
C HIS A 64 12.66 7.65 0.25
N GLY A 65 12.89 6.90 -0.82
CA GLY A 65 14.04 6.03 -0.94
C GLY A 65 13.90 4.67 -0.27
N SER A 66 12.77 4.41 0.41
CA SER A 66 12.51 3.09 0.97
C SER A 66 11.70 2.23 0.01
N VAL A 67 11.78 0.92 0.22
CA VAL A 67 10.94 -0.05 -0.47
C VAL A 67 10.35 -0.97 0.59
N CYS A 68 9.05 -1.14 0.57
CA CYS A 68 8.39 -2.11 1.43
C CYS A 68 8.21 -3.42 0.67
N TYR A 69 8.79 -4.49 1.20
CA TYR A 69 8.63 -5.83 0.64
C TYR A 69 7.55 -6.56 1.42
N LEU A 70 6.50 -6.97 0.72
CA LEU A 70 5.35 -7.62 1.34
C LEU A 70 5.03 -8.91 0.60
N LYS A 71 4.96 -10.02 1.35
CA LYS A 71 4.48 -11.27 0.77
C LYS A 71 3.01 -11.14 0.45
N ASN A 72 2.60 -11.57 -0.73
CA ASN A 72 1.21 -11.49 -1.16
C ASN A 72 0.25 -12.35 -0.33
N SER A 73 0.79 -13.29 0.46
CA SER A 73 -0.02 -14.11 1.37
C SER A 73 -0.44 -13.37 2.63
N VAL A 74 0.21 -12.25 2.95
CA VAL A 74 -0.14 -11.45 4.12
C VAL A 74 -1.37 -10.63 3.80
N ASN A 75 -2.40 -10.72 4.66
CA ASN A 75 -3.57 -9.86 4.51
C ASN A 75 -3.15 -8.41 4.73
N HIS A 76 -3.54 -7.57 3.79
CA HIS A 76 -3.19 -6.15 3.81
C HIS A 76 -4.32 -5.33 3.24
N LYS A 77 -4.31 -4.05 3.56
CA LYS A 77 -5.31 -3.09 3.06
C LYS A 77 -4.71 -1.71 2.96
N ILE A 78 -5.36 -0.85 2.22
CA ILE A 78 -5.10 0.58 2.28
C ILE A 78 -6.24 1.20 3.08
N GLN A 79 -5.94 1.66 4.29
CA GLN A 79 -6.91 2.34 5.12
C GLN A 79 -7.25 3.70 4.48
N LEU A 80 -8.49 4.12 4.65
CA LEU A 80 -9.00 5.35 4.04
C LEU A 80 -8.04 6.52 4.27
N ILE A 81 -7.61 7.13 3.17
CA ILE A 81 -6.70 8.28 3.22
C ILE A 81 -7.47 9.50 3.69
N ASP A 82 -6.95 10.15 4.75
CA ASP A 82 -7.52 11.38 5.28
C ASP A 82 -9.02 11.28 5.58
N LYS A 83 -9.38 10.31 6.42
CA LYS A 83 -10.79 9.99 6.69
C LYS A 83 -11.61 11.18 7.22
N LYS A 84 -10.94 12.20 7.76
CA LYS A 84 -11.61 13.41 8.28
C LYS A 84 -11.77 14.50 7.23
N LYS A 85 -11.25 14.31 6.03
CA LYS A 85 -11.32 15.31 4.97
C LYS A 85 -12.39 14.95 3.97
N ARG A 86 -12.96 15.99 3.35
CA ARG A 86 -13.91 15.81 2.25
C ARG A 86 -13.13 15.60 0.95
N PHE A 87 -13.55 14.62 0.17
CA PHE A 87 -13.00 14.41 -1.16
C PHE A 87 -13.28 15.62 -2.05
N ASN A 88 -12.24 16.07 -2.78
CA ASN A 88 -12.36 17.14 -3.77
C ASN A 88 -11.69 16.66 -5.06
N LYS A 89 -12.49 16.43 -6.10
CA LYS A 89 -12.01 15.90 -7.38
C LYS A 89 -11.04 16.84 -8.12
N ASN A 90 -11.01 18.10 -7.74
CA ASN A 90 -10.13 19.10 -8.37
C ASN A 90 -8.76 19.17 -7.70
N LEU A 91 -8.56 18.46 -6.59
CA LEU A 91 -7.29 18.42 -5.91
C LEU A 91 -6.65 17.05 -6.10
N HIS A 92 -5.36 17.05 -6.44
CA HIS A 92 -4.57 15.82 -6.60
C HIS A 92 -3.76 15.55 -5.33
N ILE A 93 -4.46 15.52 -4.18
CA ILE A 93 -3.86 15.26 -2.88
C ILE A 93 -4.23 13.85 -2.47
N GLY A 94 -3.25 13.11 -2.01
CA GLY A 94 -3.47 11.75 -1.55
C GLY A 94 -2.19 10.93 -1.56
N ARG A 95 -2.38 9.62 -1.57
CA ARG A 95 -1.30 8.65 -1.49
C ARG A 95 -0.94 8.13 -2.87
N PHE A 96 0.29 8.38 -3.29
CA PHE A 96 0.85 7.83 -4.53
C PHE A 96 1.90 6.77 -4.20
N SER A 97 1.88 5.69 -4.94
CA SER A 97 2.92 4.66 -4.84
C SER A 97 3.14 3.96 -6.17
N LEU A 98 4.31 3.38 -6.31
CA LEU A 98 4.60 2.41 -7.36
C LEU A 98 4.59 1.03 -6.74
N ILE A 99 4.02 0.06 -7.44
CA ILE A 99 3.98 -1.33 -7.00
C ILE A 99 4.57 -2.19 -8.10
N SER A 100 5.55 -2.99 -7.70
CA SER A 100 6.15 -3.99 -8.55
C SER A 100 5.87 -5.36 -7.95
N THR A 101 5.53 -6.33 -8.78
CA THR A 101 5.36 -7.71 -8.33
C THR A 101 6.49 -8.56 -8.89
N THR A 102 7.16 -9.26 -7.99
CA THR A 102 8.24 -10.16 -8.36
C THR A 102 7.88 -11.56 -7.89
N PRO A 103 7.87 -12.57 -8.78
CA PRO A 103 7.66 -13.94 -8.35
C PRO A 103 8.73 -14.31 -7.33
N LYS A 104 8.30 -14.94 -6.24
CA LYS A 104 9.25 -15.51 -5.30
C LYS A 104 10.02 -16.58 -6.04
N LYS A 105 11.34 -16.43 -6.11
CA LYS A 105 12.15 -17.38 -6.83
C LYS A 105 12.05 -18.75 -6.16
N ILE A 106 11.55 -19.70 -6.89
CA ILE A 106 11.57 -21.08 -6.45
C ILE A 106 12.94 -21.61 -6.82
N ASN A 107 13.66 -22.07 -5.85
CA ASN A 107 14.95 -22.70 -6.13
C ASN A 107 14.70 -23.98 -6.91
N SER A 108 15.17 -23.93 -8.08
CA SER A 108 15.20 -25.11 -8.91
C SER A 108 16.42 -25.93 -8.52
#